data_230ef7b5eec99c3783bfc9ce9f8bd126
#
_entry.id   230ef7b5eec99c3783bfc9ce9f8bd126
#
_cell.length_a   1.000
_cell.length_b   1.000
_cell.length_c   1.000
_cell.angle_alpha   90.00
_cell.angle_beta   90.00
_cell.angle_gamma   90.00
#
_symmetry.space_group_name_H-M   'P 1'
#
loop_
_entity.id
_entity.type
_entity.pdbx_description
1 polymer ?
#
loop_
_entity_poly.entity_id
_entity_poly.type
_entity_poly.pdbx_seq_one_letter_code
_entity_poly.pdbx_strand_id
1 'polypeptide(L)'
;MGSDDTPRRCRQPVAAGATADERDPAQWPPAALAQLQRILDRSRVRAGQAVRDTFAHPERQMTALEFATFWNTTRMKAMATVGAKGMPHIAPVHAEFVAGRLRSTIYENALRRRDLHDNPQVALTTWGPNGATAIVYGRARELPGSRRETRPGATGAPRCTVALDIHVTRIYPMKPRETT
;
A
#
# COMPACT_ATOMS: atom_id res chain seq x y z
N MET A 1 10.78 -28.56 -34.90
CA MET A 1 11.33 -27.95 -33.70
C MET A 1 10.15 -27.30 -32.96
N GLY A 2 9.54 -28.06 -32.04
CA GLY A 2 8.37 -27.63 -31.26
C GLY A 2 8.85 -26.84 -30.09
N SER A 3 8.39 -25.57 -29.99
CA SER A 3 8.57 -24.74 -28.83
C SER A 3 7.70 -25.32 -27.72
N ASP A 4 8.33 -25.89 -26.71
CA ASP A 4 7.67 -26.34 -25.46
C ASP A 4 7.26 -25.11 -24.63
N ASP A 5 6.11 -24.53 -24.97
CA ASP A 5 5.51 -23.41 -24.29
C ASP A 5 4.57 -23.89 -23.15
N THR A 6 5.12 -24.76 -22.32
CA THR A 6 4.41 -25.20 -21.12
C THR A 6 4.31 -24.01 -20.17
N PRO A 7 3.10 -23.53 -19.82
CA PRO A 7 2.95 -22.40 -18.92
C PRO A 7 3.62 -22.73 -17.58
N ARG A 8 4.65 -21.97 -17.22
CA ARG A 8 5.40 -22.13 -15.97
C ARG A 8 4.43 -21.99 -14.81
N ARG A 9 4.05 -23.10 -14.18
CA ARG A 9 3.23 -23.10 -12.96
C ARG A 9 3.90 -22.23 -11.89
N CYS A 10 3.14 -21.38 -11.24
CA CYS A 10 3.63 -20.62 -10.10
C CYS A 10 4.00 -21.60 -8.99
N ARG A 11 5.27 -21.69 -8.64
CA ARG A 11 5.67 -22.46 -7.47
C ARG A 11 5.03 -21.81 -6.23
N GLN A 12 4.42 -22.60 -5.36
CA GLN A 12 3.93 -22.13 -4.07
C GLN A 12 5.13 -21.92 -3.15
N PRO A 13 5.45 -20.68 -2.75
CA PRO A 13 6.41 -20.48 -1.67
C PRO A 13 5.68 -20.69 -0.34
N VAL A 14 6.32 -21.39 0.56
CA VAL A 14 5.93 -21.47 1.97
C VAL A 14 6.33 -20.15 2.64
N ALA A 15 5.53 -19.12 2.45
CA ALA A 15 5.60 -17.93 3.30
C ALA A 15 4.24 -17.81 4.00
N ALA A 16 4.23 -17.95 5.32
CA ALA A 16 3.07 -17.73 6.14
C ALA A 16 2.45 -16.37 5.79
N GLY A 17 1.17 -16.34 5.45
CA GLY A 17 0.42 -15.09 5.35
C GLY A 17 0.48 -14.39 6.71
N ALA A 18 0.40 -13.05 6.72
CA ALA A 18 0.34 -12.30 7.97
C ALA A 18 -0.83 -12.81 8.84
N THR A 19 -0.59 -12.93 10.13
CA THR A 19 -1.60 -13.34 11.12
C THR A 19 -2.65 -12.23 11.29
N ALA A 20 -3.79 -12.56 11.92
CA ALA A 20 -4.80 -11.57 12.26
C ALA A 20 -4.22 -10.47 13.17
N ASP A 21 -3.42 -10.85 14.16
CA ASP A 21 -2.79 -9.94 15.13
C ASP A 21 -1.80 -8.98 14.45
N GLU A 22 -1.05 -9.44 13.46
CA GLU A 22 -0.14 -8.57 12.70
C GLU A 22 -0.89 -7.53 11.84
N ARG A 23 -2.17 -7.75 11.52
CA ARG A 23 -3.03 -6.83 10.79
C ARG A 23 -3.83 -5.90 11.68
N ASP A 24 -4.02 -6.26 12.95
CA ASP A 24 -4.69 -5.42 13.94
C ASP A 24 -3.70 -4.43 14.56
N PRO A 25 -3.79 -3.12 14.26
CA PRO A 25 -2.87 -2.12 14.81
C PRO A 25 -2.87 -2.05 16.35
N ALA A 26 -3.95 -2.47 17.00
CA ALA A 26 -4.03 -2.49 18.46
C ALA A 26 -3.13 -3.58 19.09
N GLN A 27 -2.76 -4.59 18.33
CA GLN A 27 -1.88 -5.69 18.75
C GLN A 27 -0.41 -5.49 18.35
N TRP A 28 -0.08 -4.38 17.68
CA TRP A 28 1.28 -4.17 17.22
C TRP A 28 2.25 -3.85 18.37
N PRO A 29 3.52 -4.21 18.22
CA PRO A 29 4.56 -3.78 19.15
C PRO A 29 4.59 -2.25 19.26
N PRO A 30 4.75 -1.68 20.46
CA PRO A 30 4.83 -0.22 20.65
C PRO A 30 5.86 0.45 19.75
N ALA A 31 6.97 -0.23 19.45
CA ALA A 31 8.02 0.27 18.56
C ALA A 31 7.51 0.49 17.11
N ALA A 32 6.59 -0.35 16.61
CA ALA A 32 6.00 -0.21 15.28
C ALA A 32 5.10 1.04 15.20
N LEU A 33 4.24 1.25 16.20
CA LEU A 33 3.43 2.46 16.29
C LEU A 33 4.28 3.72 16.46
N ALA A 34 5.31 3.67 17.29
CA ALA A 34 6.23 4.79 17.48
C ALA A 34 6.98 5.14 16.19
N GLN A 35 7.38 4.15 15.40
CA GLN A 35 7.99 4.38 14.09
C GLN A 35 7.01 5.06 13.13
N LEU A 36 5.77 4.59 13.08
CA LEU A 36 4.72 5.16 12.23
C LEU A 36 4.41 6.61 12.64
N GLN A 37 4.34 6.87 13.97
CA GLN A 37 4.15 8.22 14.51
C GLN A 37 5.27 9.17 14.08
N ARG A 38 6.52 8.73 14.15
CA ARG A 38 7.66 9.54 13.66
C ARG A 38 7.55 9.89 12.16
N ILE A 39 6.98 8.98 11.34
CA ILE A 39 6.75 9.28 9.92
C ILE A 39 5.66 10.35 9.78
N LEU A 40 4.55 10.24 10.52
CA LEU A 40 3.48 11.23 10.53
C LEU A 40 4.01 12.62 10.91
N ASP A 41 4.74 12.70 12.01
CA ASP A 41 5.27 13.98 12.54
C ASP A 41 6.25 14.63 11.54
N ARG A 42 7.17 13.85 10.99
CA ARG A 42 8.10 14.35 9.95
C ARG A 42 7.37 14.80 8.68
N SER A 43 6.29 14.10 8.31
CA SER A 43 5.50 14.45 7.14
C SER A 43 4.82 15.81 7.32
N ARG A 44 4.28 16.09 8.50
CA ARG A 44 3.66 17.39 8.84
C ARG A 44 4.66 18.54 8.71
N VAL A 45 5.85 18.35 9.27
CA VAL A 45 6.91 19.39 9.22
C VAL A 45 7.36 19.68 7.79
N ARG A 46 7.43 18.64 6.94
CA ARG A 46 7.91 18.74 5.54
C ARG A 46 6.80 19.03 4.54
N ALA A 47 5.56 19.20 4.97
CA ALA A 47 4.44 19.46 4.09
C ALA A 47 4.60 20.79 3.35
N GLY A 48 4.27 20.82 2.07
CA GLY A 48 4.12 22.08 1.32
C GLY A 48 2.92 22.88 1.82
N GLN A 49 2.86 24.19 1.48
CA GLN A 49 1.83 25.11 2.04
C GLN A 49 0.41 24.56 1.86
N ALA A 50 0.00 24.18 0.66
CA ALA A 50 -1.35 23.67 0.42
C ALA A 50 -1.71 22.44 1.26
N VAL A 51 -0.74 21.52 1.49
CA VAL A 51 -0.94 20.35 2.34
C VAL A 51 -1.03 20.78 3.81
N ARG A 52 -0.20 21.73 4.25
CA ARG A 52 -0.32 22.29 5.61
C ARG A 52 -1.69 22.90 5.84
N ASP A 53 -2.16 23.74 4.93
CA ASP A 53 -3.45 24.41 5.05
C ASP A 53 -4.63 23.41 5.10
N THR A 54 -4.50 22.27 4.40
CA THR A 54 -5.53 21.22 4.38
C THR A 54 -5.46 20.31 5.60
N PHE A 55 -4.26 19.97 6.08
CA PHE A 55 -4.03 18.97 7.12
C PHE A 55 -3.60 19.58 8.48
N ALA A 56 -3.47 20.91 8.58
CA ALA A 56 -3.00 21.59 9.79
C ALA A 56 -4.05 21.71 10.90
N HIS A 57 -5.28 21.29 10.63
CA HIS A 57 -6.36 21.30 11.64
C HIS A 57 -6.09 20.24 12.72
N PRO A 58 -5.75 20.64 13.97
CA PRO A 58 -5.36 19.68 15.02
C PRO A 58 -6.44 18.62 15.28
N GLU A 59 -7.72 19.02 15.21
CA GLU A 59 -8.89 18.17 15.44
C GLU A 59 -9.04 17.07 14.36
N ARG A 60 -8.43 17.28 13.18
CA ARG A 60 -8.48 16.33 12.08
C ARG A 60 -7.22 15.46 11.95
N GLN A 61 -6.26 15.65 12.82
CA GLN A 61 -5.04 14.83 12.82
C GLN A 61 -5.32 13.45 13.38
N MET A 62 -4.62 12.46 12.83
CA MET A 62 -4.64 11.09 13.33
C MET A 62 -3.32 10.78 14.05
N THR A 63 -3.42 10.04 15.14
CA THR A 63 -2.31 9.31 15.75
C THR A 63 -1.92 8.13 14.84
N ALA A 64 -0.78 7.49 15.12
CA ALA A 64 -0.35 6.29 14.37
C ALA A 64 -1.38 5.16 14.45
N LEU A 65 -1.98 4.93 15.62
CA LEU A 65 -3.00 3.91 15.81
C LEU A 65 -4.26 4.22 15.01
N GLU A 66 -4.78 5.44 15.12
CA GLU A 66 -5.98 5.88 14.38
C GLU A 66 -5.76 5.78 12.86
N PHE A 67 -4.60 6.23 12.38
CA PHE A 67 -4.26 6.14 10.97
C PHE A 67 -4.18 4.69 10.48
N ALA A 68 -3.46 3.82 11.20
CA ALA A 68 -3.30 2.43 10.81
C ALA A 68 -4.64 1.68 10.83
N THR A 69 -5.48 1.94 11.82
CA THR A 69 -6.85 1.39 11.91
C THR A 69 -7.71 1.87 10.73
N PHE A 70 -7.74 3.19 10.46
CA PHE A 70 -8.45 3.75 9.30
C PHE A 70 -7.96 3.14 7.99
N TRP A 71 -6.65 3.05 7.83
CA TRP A 71 -6.06 2.49 6.62
C TRP A 71 -6.44 1.02 6.42
N ASN A 72 -6.31 0.18 7.44
CA ASN A 72 -6.55 -1.25 7.33
C ASN A 72 -8.04 -1.60 7.20
N THR A 73 -8.94 -0.81 7.79
CA THR A 73 -10.40 -1.00 7.64
C THR A 73 -10.91 -0.58 6.26
N THR A 74 -10.25 0.35 5.58
CA THR A 74 -10.63 0.76 4.24
C THR A 74 -10.07 -0.24 3.22
N ARG A 75 -10.96 -1.01 2.57
CA ARG A 75 -10.56 -2.17 1.76
C ARG A 75 -9.72 -1.81 0.53
N MET A 76 -10.08 -0.76 -0.21
CA MET A 76 -9.46 -0.42 -1.49
C MET A 76 -8.63 0.86 -1.40
N LYS A 77 -7.47 0.85 -2.02
CA LYS A 77 -6.59 2.01 -2.19
C LYS A 77 -6.35 2.23 -3.68
N ALA A 78 -6.22 3.48 -4.08
CA ALA A 78 -5.69 3.82 -5.39
C ALA A 78 -4.16 3.92 -5.28
N MET A 79 -3.45 3.11 -6.07
CA MET A 79 -1.98 3.16 -6.15
C MET A 79 -1.56 3.77 -7.48
N ALA A 80 -0.75 4.81 -7.42
CA ALA A 80 -0.11 5.42 -8.56
C ALA A 80 1.35 4.97 -8.68
N THR A 81 1.77 4.67 -9.91
CA THR A 81 3.15 4.40 -10.33
C THR A 81 3.50 5.30 -11.51
N VAL A 82 4.76 5.42 -11.86
CA VAL A 82 5.23 6.22 -13.00
C VAL A 82 6.04 5.35 -13.93
N GLY A 83 5.58 5.22 -15.17
CA GLY A 83 6.28 4.48 -16.22
C GLY A 83 7.52 5.20 -16.74
N ALA A 84 8.33 4.49 -17.52
CA ALA A 84 9.64 4.95 -18.04
C ALA A 84 9.58 6.30 -18.80
N LYS A 85 8.44 6.61 -19.43
CA LYS A 85 8.23 7.90 -20.14
C LYS A 85 7.59 8.98 -19.28
N GLY A 86 7.55 8.82 -17.95
CA GLY A 86 6.90 9.77 -17.04
C GLY A 86 5.36 9.66 -17.01
N MET A 87 4.76 8.72 -17.75
CA MET A 87 3.30 8.51 -17.75
C MET A 87 2.85 7.95 -16.41
N PRO A 88 1.93 8.62 -15.71
CA PRO A 88 1.36 8.09 -14.47
C PRO A 88 0.34 6.97 -14.77
N HIS A 89 0.44 5.88 -14.02
CA HIS A 89 -0.53 4.81 -14.03
C HIS A 89 -1.17 4.68 -12.65
N ILE A 90 -2.49 4.53 -12.61
CA ILE A 90 -3.25 4.37 -11.37
C ILE A 90 -4.12 3.12 -11.43
N ALA A 91 -4.22 2.41 -10.33
CA ALA A 91 -5.16 1.31 -10.21
C ALA A 91 -5.57 1.03 -8.76
N PRO A 92 -6.76 0.43 -8.58
CA PRO A 92 -7.18 -0.06 -7.28
C PRO A 92 -6.30 -1.25 -6.86
N VAL A 93 -5.89 -1.22 -5.59
CA VAL A 93 -5.10 -2.29 -4.97
C VAL A 93 -5.58 -2.58 -3.55
N HIS A 94 -5.29 -3.79 -3.07
CA HIS A 94 -5.29 -4.08 -1.65
C HIS A 94 -3.90 -3.73 -1.10
N ALA A 95 -3.86 -2.85 -0.13
CA ALA A 95 -2.63 -2.51 0.59
C ALA A 95 -2.98 -2.33 2.07
N GLU A 96 -2.25 -2.99 2.94
CA GLU A 96 -2.47 -3.00 4.38
C GLU A 96 -1.17 -2.84 5.14
N PHE A 97 -1.24 -2.25 6.32
CA PHE A 97 -0.14 -2.29 7.25
C PHE A 97 -0.17 -3.61 8.02
N VAL A 98 0.96 -4.29 8.06
CA VAL A 98 1.18 -5.55 8.77
C VAL A 98 2.35 -5.33 9.71
N ALA A 99 2.11 -5.35 11.02
CA ALA A 99 3.12 -5.04 12.04
C ALA A 99 3.93 -3.77 11.73
N GLY A 100 3.23 -2.71 11.30
CA GLY A 100 3.83 -1.41 10.97
C GLY A 100 4.50 -1.31 9.58
N ARG A 101 4.46 -2.36 8.75
CA ARG A 101 5.01 -2.38 7.39
C ARG A 101 3.90 -2.38 6.36
N LEU A 102 3.96 -1.48 5.38
CA LEU A 102 2.97 -1.42 4.32
C LEU A 102 3.23 -2.52 3.28
N ARG A 103 2.23 -3.39 3.09
CA ARG A 103 2.25 -4.52 2.16
C ARG A 103 1.17 -4.36 1.11
N SER A 104 1.45 -4.80 -0.11
CA SER A 104 0.48 -4.87 -1.19
C SER A 104 0.75 -6.11 -2.04
N THR A 105 -0.20 -6.47 -2.90
CA THR A 105 -0.02 -7.50 -3.92
C THR A 105 -0.44 -6.95 -5.28
N ILE A 106 0.32 -7.31 -6.31
CA ILE A 106 0.00 -6.97 -7.70
C ILE A 106 0.08 -8.22 -8.57
N TYR A 107 -0.65 -8.22 -9.69
CA TYR A 107 -0.48 -9.27 -10.69
C TYR A 107 0.91 -9.23 -11.31
N GLU A 108 1.49 -10.41 -11.56
CA GLU A 108 2.83 -10.55 -12.14
C GLU A 108 2.95 -9.85 -13.51
N ASN A 109 1.90 -9.89 -14.31
CA ASN A 109 1.83 -9.27 -15.63
C ASN A 109 1.31 -7.82 -15.60
N ALA A 110 1.11 -7.22 -14.42
CA ALA A 110 0.63 -5.85 -14.32
C ALA A 110 1.68 -4.86 -14.85
N LEU A 111 1.20 -3.84 -15.59
CA LEU A 111 2.04 -2.73 -16.06
C LEU A 111 2.82 -2.08 -14.92
N ARG A 112 2.17 -1.92 -13.77
CA ARG A 112 2.79 -1.38 -12.54
C ARG A 112 4.03 -2.14 -12.07
N ARG A 113 4.12 -3.46 -12.31
CA ARG A 113 5.32 -4.22 -11.96
C ARG A 113 6.52 -3.76 -12.78
N ARG A 114 6.33 -3.46 -14.06
CA ARG A 114 7.37 -2.88 -14.92
C ARG A 114 7.75 -1.47 -14.47
N ASP A 115 6.74 -0.63 -14.18
CA ASP A 115 6.98 0.71 -13.66
C ASP A 115 7.86 0.69 -12.41
N LEU A 116 7.52 -0.20 -11.45
CA LEU A 116 8.24 -0.33 -10.17
C LEU A 116 9.67 -0.86 -10.31
N HIS A 117 9.94 -1.64 -11.36
CA HIS A 117 11.30 -2.05 -11.68
C HIS A 117 12.16 -0.85 -12.10
N ASP A 118 11.62 0.05 -12.91
CA ASP A 118 12.33 1.21 -13.43
C ASP A 118 12.30 2.40 -12.45
N ASN A 119 11.16 2.60 -11.78
CA ASN A 119 10.96 3.66 -10.80
C ASN A 119 10.17 3.12 -9.58
N PRO A 120 10.82 2.83 -8.46
CA PRO A 120 10.18 2.24 -7.29
C PRO A 120 9.26 3.19 -6.51
N GLN A 121 9.14 4.45 -6.91
CA GLN A 121 8.31 5.42 -6.21
C GLN A 121 6.82 5.14 -6.41
N VAL A 122 6.06 5.20 -5.33
CA VAL A 122 4.60 5.01 -5.32
C VAL A 122 3.91 6.07 -4.49
N ALA A 123 2.69 6.40 -4.91
CA ALA A 123 1.75 7.12 -4.08
C ALA A 123 0.47 6.28 -3.94
N LEU A 124 -0.05 6.19 -2.72
CA LEU A 124 -1.32 5.51 -2.45
C LEU A 124 -2.26 6.48 -1.77
N THR A 125 -3.54 6.35 -2.06
CA THR A 125 -4.57 7.12 -1.35
C THR A 125 -5.81 6.27 -1.12
N THR A 126 -6.55 6.63 -0.08
CA THR A 126 -7.84 6.02 0.25
C THR A 126 -8.79 7.05 0.86
N TRP A 127 -10.07 6.74 0.79
CA TRP A 127 -11.15 7.58 1.29
C TRP A 127 -12.04 6.75 2.21
N GLY A 128 -12.47 7.37 3.29
CA GLY A 128 -13.50 6.89 4.19
C GLY A 128 -14.74 7.79 4.15
N PRO A 129 -15.73 7.50 4.97
CA PRO A 129 -16.92 8.34 5.09
C PRO A 129 -16.56 9.72 5.64
N ASN A 130 -17.45 10.69 5.39
CA ASN A 130 -17.39 12.06 5.91
C ASN A 130 -16.05 12.79 5.64
N GLY A 131 -15.42 12.48 4.50
CA GLY A 131 -14.18 13.12 4.09
C GLY A 131 -12.93 12.67 4.85
N ALA A 132 -12.99 11.54 5.57
CA ALA A 132 -11.77 10.89 6.04
C ALA A 132 -10.91 10.49 4.83
N THR A 133 -9.62 10.74 4.90
CA THR A 133 -8.70 10.40 3.79
C THR A 133 -7.29 10.17 4.30
N ALA A 134 -6.50 9.50 3.49
CA ALA A 134 -5.07 9.42 3.73
C ALA A 134 -4.31 9.31 2.41
N ILE A 135 -3.15 9.95 2.34
CA ILE A 135 -2.19 9.85 1.25
C ILE A 135 -0.89 9.28 1.83
N VAL A 136 -0.35 8.26 1.19
CA VAL A 136 0.92 7.62 1.57
C VAL A 136 1.87 7.66 0.39
N TYR A 137 3.08 8.14 0.60
CA TYR A 137 4.17 8.07 -0.37
C TYR A 137 5.23 7.10 0.12
N GLY A 138 5.82 6.37 -0.81
CA GLY A 138 6.84 5.39 -0.47
C GLY A 138 7.63 4.90 -1.67
N ARG A 139 8.49 3.93 -1.41
CA ARG A 139 9.24 3.17 -2.41
C ARG A 139 8.87 1.70 -2.27
N ALA A 140 8.34 1.13 -3.34
CA ALA A 140 7.95 -0.27 -3.36
C ALA A 140 9.11 -1.14 -3.86
N ARG A 141 9.21 -2.33 -3.30
CA ARG A 141 10.08 -3.41 -3.80
C ARG A 141 9.31 -4.73 -3.79
N GLU A 142 9.56 -5.55 -4.78
CA GLU A 142 9.03 -6.90 -4.80
C GLU A 142 9.73 -7.76 -3.74
N LEU A 143 8.96 -8.56 -3.02
CA LEU A 143 9.49 -9.50 -2.05
C LEU A 143 9.98 -10.76 -2.77
N PRO A 144 11.26 -11.15 -2.62
CA PRO A 144 11.77 -12.38 -3.21
C PRO A 144 10.94 -13.60 -2.78
N GLY A 145 10.67 -14.51 -3.72
CA GLY A 145 9.91 -15.73 -3.45
C GLY A 145 8.43 -15.56 -3.15
N SER A 146 7.87 -14.35 -3.32
CA SER A 146 6.47 -14.03 -3.00
C SER A 146 5.48 -14.36 -4.12
N ARG A 147 5.95 -14.90 -5.24
CA ARG A 147 5.11 -15.27 -6.38
C ARG A 147 4.12 -16.36 -5.98
N ARG A 148 2.83 -16.10 -6.13
CA ARG A 148 1.74 -17.03 -5.78
C ARG A 148 0.75 -17.14 -6.92
N GLU A 149 0.23 -18.36 -7.12
CA GLU A 149 -0.91 -18.58 -7.99
C GLU A 149 -2.20 -18.13 -7.28
N THR A 150 -3.05 -17.45 -8.02
CA THR A 150 -4.37 -17.03 -7.58
C THR A 150 -5.44 -17.75 -8.36
N ARG A 151 -6.69 -17.65 -7.92
CA ARG A 151 -7.83 -18.23 -8.66
C ARG A 151 -7.81 -17.76 -10.12
N PRO A 152 -8.16 -18.64 -11.06
CA PRO A 152 -8.27 -18.27 -12.46
C PRO A 152 -9.16 -17.03 -12.65
N GLY A 153 -8.77 -16.16 -13.57
CA GLY A 153 -9.61 -15.04 -13.97
C GLY A 153 -10.77 -15.48 -14.89
N ALA A 154 -11.50 -14.52 -15.42
CA ALA A 154 -12.64 -14.74 -16.32
C ALA A 154 -12.26 -15.61 -17.56
N THR A 155 -11.01 -15.61 -17.97
CA THR A 155 -10.50 -16.42 -19.10
C THR A 155 -10.11 -17.84 -18.73
N GLY A 156 -10.26 -18.24 -17.45
CA GLY A 156 -9.81 -19.56 -16.96
C GLY A 156 -8.30 -19.75 -16.83
N ALA A 157 -7.49 -18.79 -17.32
CA ALA A 157 -6.03 -18.89 -17.24
C ALA A 157 -5.53 -18.66 -15.80
N PRO A 158 -4.51 -19.42 -15.35
CA PRO A 158 -3.91 -19.18 -14.03
C PRO A 158 -3.28 -17.79 -13.99
N ARG A 159 -3.48 -17.10 -12.87
CA ARG A 159 -2.89 -15.79 -12.61
C ARG A 159 -1.90 -15.89 -11.46
N CYS A 160 -0.77 -15.23 -11.61
CA CYS A 160 0.22 -15.12 -10.54
C CYS A 160 0.25 -13.71 -9.99
N THR A 161 0.44 -13.60 -8.68
CA THR A 161 0.68 -12.34 -7.98
C THR A 161 2.07 -12.35 -7.35
N VAL A 162 2.59 -11.16 -7.12
CA VAL A 162 3.79 -10.91 -6.33
C VAL A 162 3.46 -9.94 -5.19
N ALA A 163 4.10 -10.13 -4.05
CA ALA A 163 3.93 -9.23 -2.92
C ALA A 163 4.95 -8.08 -2.99
N LEU A 164 4.49 -6.91 -2.60
CA LEU A 164 5.30 -5.71 -2.48
C LEU A 164 5.49 -5.36 -0.99
N ASP A 165 6.71 -4.95 -0.65
CA ASP A 165 7.04 -4.24 0.57
C ASP A 165 7.20 -2.76 0.21
N ILE A 166 6.46 -1.88 0.87
CA ILE A 166 6.50 -0.45 0.58
C ILE A 166 7.14 0.28 1.76
N HIS A 167 8.35 0.77 1.53
CA HIS A 167 9.03 1.64 2.48
C HIS A 167 8.37 3.01 2.47
N VAL A 168 7.58 3.29 3.50
CA VAL A 168 6.80 4.53 3.62
C VAL A 168 7.72 5.70 3.96
N THR A 169 7.62 6.78 3.20
CA THR A 169 8.43 8.00 3.37
C THR A 169 7.64 9.19 3.89
N ARG A 170 6.35 9.30 3.52
CA ARG A 170 5.45 10.38 3.96
C ARG A 170 4.02 9.87 4.09
N ILE A 171 3.30 10.42 5.06
CA ILE A 171 1.88 10.11 5.31
C ILE A 171 1.15 11.41 5.63
N TYR A 172 0.02 11.63 4.97
CA TYR A 172 -0.90 12.74 5.21
C TYR A 172 -2.30 12.18 5.45
N PRO A 173 -2.67 11.88 6.71
CA PRO A 173 -3.99 11.40 7.07
C PRO A 173 -4.85 12.56 7.55
N MET A 174 -6.16 12.42 7.40
CA MET A 174 -7.14 13.39 7.85
C MET A 174 -8.40 12.68 8.37
N LYS A 175 -8.79 12.95 9.61
CA LYS A 175 -10.06 12.49 10.19
C LYS A 175 -11.27 12.99 9.40
N PRO A 176 -12.43 12.33 9.50
CA PRO A 176 -13.67 12.86 8.97
C PRO A 176 -13.96 14.24 9.55
N ARG A 177 -14.78 15.02 8.87
CA ARG A 177 -15.35 16.23 9.48
C ARG A 177 -16.39 15.81 10.50
N GLU A 178 -16.37 16.41 11.66
CA GLU A 178 -17.49 16.30 12.59
C GLU A 178 -18.70 16.96 11.94
N THR A 179 -19.77 16.19 11.78
CA THR A 179 -21.04 16.74 11.30
C THR A 179 -21.68 17.45 12.50
N THR A 180 -21.69 18.77 12.46
CA THR A 180 -22.43 19.60 13.41
C THR A 180 -23.92 19.42 13.20
#